data_b05193bbb4aa3d347abf33e3461b4075
#
_entry.id   b05193bbb4aa3d347abf33e3461b4075
#
_cell.length_a   1.000
_cell.length_b   1.000
_cell.length_c   1.000
_cell.angle_alpha   90.00
_cell.angle_beta   90.00
_cell.angle_gamma   90.00
#
_symmetry.space_group_name_H-M   'P 1'
#
loop_
_entity.id
_entity.type
_entity.pdbx_description
1 polymer ?
#
loop_
_entity_poly.entity_id
_entity_poly.type
_entity_poly.pdbx_seq_one_letter_code
_entity_poly.pdbx_strand_id
1 'polypeptide(L)'
;MILLTCTCVVAFSQEFIIKFATVAPEGTAWLNIMREYDAAVRKESGGRMGFKIYFGGSQGTEQQYLRKVKIGQIHAVGVTGVGMGEVAPPARVLEAPFLVQSAHETDYLIQQFGKEFEKAFEDGGYVLLGMTDVGFVYVFTKTEIKKTDDLKSLKIWTWEGDPIPETAFKILGINPIALSLDNVRTSLQTGLIDAFYTSPLAAIGLQWHTQAKYVVDVPLTNAAGAVLISKKYFDALPKDLQEILLRNGRQYMSKLTTVSRQDNQKSLETLRRSGIKFLTVDPKDFAYYVEAGRKARRLLVGKIFSEDLLNRVEAALTEFRKNNKAAQ
;
A
#
# COMPACT_ATOMS: atom_id res chain seq x y z
N MET A 1 16.35 57.50 29.32
CA MET A 1 14.98 57.02 29.04
C MET A 1 15.12 55.88 28.04
N ILE A 2 15.14 54.63 28.55
CA ILE A 2 15.35 53.43 27.75
C ILE A 2 13.95 52.94 27.33
N LEU A 3 13.63 53.01 26.04
CA LEU A 3 12.41 52.39 25.48
C LEU A 3 12.60 50.88 25.41
N LEU A 4 11.95 50.15 26.30
CA LEU A 4 11.83 48.70 26.20
C LEU A 4 10.77 48.40 25.12
N THR A 5 11.20 48.02 23.92
CA THR A 5 10.30 47.45 22.89
C THR A 5 9.95 46.02 23.29
N CYS A 6 8.74 45.83 23.83
CA CYS A 6 8.18 44.52 24.13
C CYS A 6 7.77 43.87 22.78
N THR A 7 8.60 43.02 22.22
CA THR A 7 8.22 42.15 21.09
C THR A 7 7.27 41.09 21.60
N CYS A 8 5.98 41.32 21.36
CA CYS A 8 4.94 40.30 21.60
C CYS A 8 5.16 39.14 20.62
N VAL A 9 5.78 38.06 21.07
CA VAL A 9 5.81 36.78 20.33
C VAL A 9 4.39 36.24 20.39
N VAL A 10 3.63 36.41 19.30
CA VAL A 10 2.33 35.75 19.14
C VAL A 10 2.61 34.25 19.00
N ALA A 11 2.49 33.54 20.09
CA ALA A 11 2.47 32.09 20.07
C ALA A 11 1.17 31.65 19.35
N PHE A 12 1.25 31.36 18.07
CA PHE A 12 0.16 30.71 17.37
C PHE A 12 -0.05 29.31 17.99
N SER A 13 -1.11 29.16 18.77
CA SER A 13 -1.58 27.87 19.21
C SER A 13 -2.02 27.10 17.98
N GLN A 14 -1.54 25.86 17.83
CA GLN A 14 -1.98 24.98 16.74
C GLN A 14 -3.47 24.71 16.90
N GLU A 15 -4.27 25.23 15.96
CA GLU A 15 -5.73 25.19 16.01
C GLU A 15 -6.28 23.83 15.57
N PHE A 16 -5.63 23.23 14.54
CA PHE A 16 -6.07 21.96 13.94
C PHE A 16 -5.00 20.89 14.04
N ILE A 17 -5.19 19.94 14.94
CA ILE A 17 -4.30 18.78 15.09
C ILE A 17 -4.92 17.57 14.40
N ILE A 18 -4.34 17.16 13.26
CA ILE A 18 -4.75 15.97 12.52
C ILE A 18 -4.13 14.73 13.17
N LYS A 19 -4.91 13.95 13.89
CA LYS A 19 -4.48 12.66 14.43
C LYS A 19 -4.38 11.65 13.30
N PHE A 20 -3.17 11.23 12.97
CA PHE A 20 -2.87 10.34 11.85
C PHE A 20 -2.34 9.00 12.34
N ALA A 21 -2.91 7.88 11.85
CA ALA A 21 -2.48 6.53 12.21
C ALA A 21 -1.97 5.75 10.98
N THR A 22 -0.94 4.91 11.19
CA THR A 22 -0.39 4.02 10.17
C THR A 22 0.28 2.80 10.79
N VAL A 23 0.33 1.69 10.04
CA VAL A 23 1.11 0.50 10.40
C VAL A 23 2.60 0.63 10.01
N ALA A 24 2.98 1.65 9.24
CA ALA A 24 4.36 1.86 8.81
C ALA A 24 5.31 1.97 10.01
N PRO A 25 6.40 1.19 10.06
CA PRO A 25 7.36 1.22 11.16
C PRO A 25 8.17 2.51 11.21
N GLU A 26 8.73 2.82 12.39
CA GLU A 26 9.73 3.86 12.57
C GLU A 26 10.94 3.65 11.66
N GLY A 27 11.54 4.74 11.17
CA GLY A 27 12.74 4.72 10.33
C GLY A 27 12.48 4.37 8.86
N THR A 28 11.25 4.05 8.46
CA THR A 28 10.93 3.82 7.06
C THR A 28 10.87 5.12 6.26
N ALA A 29 11.22 5.06 4.96
CA ALA A 29 11.05 6.19 4.04
C ALA A 29 9.61 6.70 4.04
N TRP A 30 8.64 5.80 4.16
CA TRP A 30 7.22 6.12 4.25
C TRP A 30 6.93 7.09 5.39
N LEU A 31 7.40 6.77 6.61
CA LEU A 31 7.16 7.60 7.79
C LEU A 31 7.95 8.93 7.72
N ASN A 32 9.18 8.89 7.19
CA ASN A 32 10.00 10.10 7.02
C ASN A 32 9.33 11.10 6.08
N ILE A 33 8.78 10.64 4.96
CA ILE A 33 8.06 11.50 4.01
C ILE A 33 6.75 12.02 4.61
N MET A 34 6.05 11.25 5.44
CA MET A 34 4.90 11.76 6.18
C MET A 34 5.29 12.87 7.18
N ARG A 35 6.47 12.80 7.79
CA ARG A 35 7.01 13.89 8.64
C ARG A 35 7.36 15.13 7.82
N GLU A 36 7.90 14.96 6.62
CA GLU A 36 8.15 16.08 5.72
C GLU A 36 6.81 16.72 5.27
N TYR A 37 5.80 15.91 4.99
CA TYR A 37 4.46 16.39 4.70
C TYR A 37 3.89 17.20 5.88
N ASP A 38 4.01 16.71 7.12
CA ASP A 38 3.63 17.45 8.34
C ASP A 38 4.37 18.79 8.44
N ALA A 39 5.69 18.80 8.23
CA ALA A 39 6.50 19.99 8.29
C ALA A 39 6.07 21.05 7.25
N ALA A 40 5.74 20.62 6.02
CA ALA A 40 5.25 21.50 4.97
C ALA A 40 3.87 22.09 5.32
N VAL A 41 2.95 21.25 5.80
CA VAL A 41 1.62 21.67 6.24
C VAL A 41 1.72 22.69 7.40
N ARG A 42 2.56 22.46 8.40
CA ARG A 42 2.81 23.40 9.49
C ARG A 42 3.35 24.73 8.98
N LYS A 43 4.34 24.68 8.11
CA LYS A 43 4.97 25.89 7.55
C LYS A 43 3.97 26.72 6.75
N GLU A 44 3.25 26.08 5.82
CA GLU A 44 2.34 26.79 4.91
C GLU A 44 1.05 27.27 5.59
N SER A 45 0.60 26.59 6.64
CA SER A 45 -0.53 27.04 7.45
C SER A 45 -0.17 28.10 8.49
N GLY A 46 1.09 28.55 8.57
CA GLY A 46 1.55 29.45 9.63
C GLY A 46 1.44 28.83 11.02
N GLY A 47 1.59 27.51 11.14
CA GLY A 47 1.48 26.78 12.40
C GLY A 47 0.05 26.44 12.82
N ARG A 48 -0.98 26.89 12.08
CA ARG A 48 -2.40 26.62 12.44
C ARG A 48 -2.78 25.15 12.35
N MET A 49 -2.11 24.36 11.50
CA MET A 49 -2.44 22.96 11.29
C MET A 49 -1.19 22.08 11.25
N GLY A 50 -1.31 20.83 11.71
CA GLY A 50 -0.25 19.82 11.61
C GLY A 50 -0.73 18.45 12.02
N PHE A 51 0.11 17.43 11.80
CA PHE A 51 -0.18 16.06 12.13
C PHE A 51 0.37 15.67 13.51
N LYS A 52 -0.41 14.84 14.23
CA LYS A 52 0.08 14.00 15.33
C LYS A 52 0.12 12.56 14.82
N ILE A 53 1.32 12.07 14.51
CA ILE A 53 1.52 10.80 13.82
C ILE A 53 1.64 9.66 14.84
N TYR A 54 0.80 8.64 14.71
CA TYR A 54 0.82 7.36 15.41
C TYR A 54 1.27 6.28 14.42
N PHE A 55 2.46 5.75 14.60
CA PHE A 55 3.11 4.81 13.68
C PHE A 55 3.23 3.41 14.27
N GLY A 56 3.70 2.45 13.45
CA GLY A 56 4.02 1.09 13.86
C GLY A 56 2.85 0.29 14.42
N GLY A 57 1.62 0.62 14.00
CA GLY A 57 0.42 -0.06 14.51
C GLY A 57 0.05 0.31 15.96
N SER A 58 0.61 1.40 16.53
CA SER A 58 0.29 1.85 17.90
C SER A 58 -1.19 2.19 18.14
N GLN A 59 -1.97 2.34 17.07
CA GLN A 59 -3.42 2.49 17.12
C GLN A 59 -4.17 1.21 16.73
N GLY A 60 -3.47 0.09 16.58
CA GLY A 60 -3.97 -1.21 16.17
C GLY A 60 -3.84 -1.48 14.68
N THR A 61 -4.58 -2.50 14.19
CA THR A 61 -4.66 -2.87 12.77
C THR A 61 -5.35 -1.78 11.93
N GLU A 62 -5.27 -1.90 10.60
CA GLU A 62 -5.94 -0.95 9.69
C GLU A 62 -7.45 -0.89 9.95
N GLN A 63 -8.09 -2.03 10.11
CA GLN A 63 -9.51 -2.11 10.45
C GLN A 63 -9.83 -1.43 11.80
N GLN A 64 -8.94 -1.59 12.79
CA GLN A 64 -9.15 -0.99 14.11
C GLN A 64 -9.04 0.53 14.06
N TYR A 65 -8.02 1.10 13.41
CA TYR A 65 -7.94 2.56 13.35
C TYR A 65 -8.93 3.18 12.37
N LEU A 66 -9.38 2.48 11.31
CA LEU A 66 -10.50 2.94 10.47
C LEU A 66 -11.80 3.05 11.29
N ARG A 67 -12.07 2.11 12.22
CA ARG A 67 -13.19 2.26 13.18
C ARG A 67 -13.02 3.49 14.08
N LYS A 68 -11.80 3.79 14.52
CA LYS A 68 -11.50 5.00 15.31
C LYS A 68 -11.73 6.29 14.51
N VAL A 69 -11.51 6.25 13.19
CA VAL A 69 -11.86 7.39 12.29
C VAL A 69 -13.36 7.63 12.26
N LYS A 70 -14.17 6.58 12.14
CA LYS A 70 -15.64 6.70 12.10
C LYS A 70 -16.22 7.39 13.34
N ILE A 71 -15.57 7.22 14.49
CA ILE A 71 -16.01 7.86 15.76
C ILE A 71 -15.20 9.13 16.12
N GLY A 72 -14.34 9.61 15.21
CA GLY A 72 -13.59 10.87 15.39
C GLY A 72 -12.40 10.83 16.36
N GLN A 73 -11.97 9.64 16.81
CA GLN A 73 -10.76 9.50 17.63
C GLN A 73 -9.47 9.67 16.85
N ILE A 74 -9.45 9.23 15.58
CA ILE A 74 -8.42 9.44 14.57
C ILE A 74 -9.04 10.26 13.44
N HIS A 75 -8.26 11.11 12.77
CA HIS A 75 -8.77 12.00 11.72
C HIS A 75 -8.29 11.59 10.33
N ALA A 76 -7.06 11.06 10.23
CA ALA A 76 -6.45 10.64 8.98
C ALA A 76 -5.67 9.34 9.17
N VAL A 77 -5.47 8.61 8.08
CA VAL A 77 -4.83 7.29 8.10
C VAL A 77 -3.95 7.07 6.87
N GLY A 78 -2.86 6.33 7.07
CA GLY A 78 -2.14 5.68 5.98
C GLY A 78 -2.55 4.21 5.93
N VAL A 79 -3.05 3.78 4.78
CA VAL A 79 -3.56 2.43 4.57
C VAL A 79 -2.86 1.72 3.42
N THR A 80 -2.78 0.41 3.52
CA THR A 80 -2.43 -0.50 2.43
C THR A 80 -3.69 -0.94 1.69
N GLY A 81 -3.55 -1.91 0.78
CA GLY A 81 -4.68 -2.51 0.10
C GLY A 81 -5.78 -3.00 1.04
N VAL A 82 -5.43 -3.54 2.21
CA VAL A 82 -6.44 -4.00 3.20
C VAL A 82 -7.35 -2.87 3.63
N GLY A 83 -6.77 -1.76 4.09
CA GLY A 83 -7.57 -0.60 4.50
C GLY A 83 -8.27 0.09 3.33
N MET A 84 -7.66 0.11 2.13
CA MET A 84 -8.36 0.59 0.93
C MET A 84 -9.59 -0.27 0.62
N GLY A 85 -9.50 -1.59 0.80
CA GLY A 85 -10.63 -2.51 0.59
C GLY A 85 -11.81 -2.26 1.53
N GLU A 86 -11.56 -1.77 2.73
CA GLU A 86 -12.59 -1.42 3.71
C GLU A 86 -13.36 -0.13 3.36
N VAL A 87 -12.74 0.78 2.63
CA VAL A 87 -13.30 2.12 2.39
C VAL A 87 -13.60 2.42 0.92
N ALA A 88 -12.82 1.89 0.00
CA ALA A 88 -12.96 2.09 -1.44
C ALA A 88 -12.61 0.80 -2.20
N PRO A 89 -13.39 -0.29 -2.08
CA PRO A 89 -13.09 -1.57 -2.70
C PRO A 89 -12.74 -1.47 -4.20
N PRO A 90 -13.40 -0.63 -5.04
CA PRO A 90 -13.05 -0.52 -6.45
C PRO A 90 -11.58 -0.15 -6.73
N ALA A 91 -10.94 0.64 -5.87
CA ALA A 91 -9.53 1.02 -6.03
C ALA A 91 -8.58 -0.19 -5.96
N ARG A 92 -9.01 -1.31 -5.34
CA ARG A 92 -8.27 -2.57 -5.25
C ARG A 92 -8.08 -3.28 -6.59
N VAL A 93 -8.75 -2.81 -7.66
CA VAL A 93 -8.48 -3.34 -9.02
C VAL A 93 -7.01 -3.17 -9.41
N LEU A 94 -6.33 -2.13 -8.89
CA LEU A 94 -4.88 -1.92 -9.09
C LEU A 94 -4.02 -3.06 -8.56
N GLU A 95 -4.50 -3.79 -7.55
CA GLU A 95 -3.80 -4.90 -6.91
C GLU A 95 -4.30 -6.28 -7.40
N ALA A 96 -5.12 -6.28 -8.45
CA ALA A 96 -5.64 -7.53 -9.00
C ALA A 96 -4.51 -8.45 -9.48
N PRO A 97 -4.53 -9.77 -9.15
CA PRO A 97 -3.42 -10.68 -9.38
C PRO A 97 -2.97 -10.73 -10.84
N PHE A 98 -1.68 -10.54 -11.09
CA PHE A 98 -1.03 -10.54 -12.43
C PHE A 98 -1.64 -9.58 -13.45
N LEU A 99 -2.33 -8.53 -12.98
CA LEU A 99 -2.93 -7.54 -13.87
C LEU A 99 -1.89 -6.52 -14.34
N VAL A 100 -1.20 -5.88 -13.39
CA VAL A 100 -0.18 -4.87 -13.63
C VAL A 100 1.21 -5.52 -13.68
N GLN A 101 2.01 -5.19 -14.67
CA GLN A 101 3.34 -5.78 -14.92
C GLN A 101 4.49 -4.78 -14.76
N SER A 102 4.19 -3.48 -14.69
CA SER A 102 5.20 -2.44 -14.52
C SER A 102 4.66 -1.23 -13.75
N ALA A 103 5.58 -0.46 -13.17
CA ALA A 103 5.24 0.81 -12.52
C ALA A 103 4.57 1.81 -13.48
N HIS A 104 4.97 1.81 -14.76
CA HIS A 104 4.35 2.65 -15.78
C HIS A 104 2.89 2.27 -16.04
N GLU A 105 2.55 0.97 -15.96
CA GLU A 105 1.17 0.53 -16.06
C GLU A 105 0.34 1.01 -14.86
N THR A 106 0.91 0.99 -13.66
CA THR A 106 0.25 1.55 -12.47
C THR A 106 0.00 3.05 -12.63
N ASP A 107 1.01 3.81 -13.08
CA ASP A 107 0.87 5.26 -13.31
C ASP A 107 -0.19 5.55 -14.37
N TYR A 108 -0.20 4.79 -15.45
CA TYR A 108 -1.21 4.90 -16.50
C TYR A 108 -2.62 4.65 -15.96
N LEU A 109 -2.82 3.59 -15.18
CA LEU A 109 -4.13 3.29 -14.59
C LEU A 109 -4.59 4.38 -13.61
N ILE A 110 -3.68 4.89 -12.76
CA ILE A 110 -3.99 5.99 -11.84
C ILE A 110 -4.37 7.25 -12.65
N GLN A 111 -3.70 7.52 -13.75
CA GLN A 111 -4.05 8.65 -14.62
C GLN A 111 -5.44 8.48 -15.27
N GLN A 112 -5.77 7.27 -15.73
CA GLN A 112 -7.05 7.01 -16.42
C GLN A 112 -8.24 6.92 -15.46
N PHE A 113 -8.06 6.25 -14.31
CA PHE A 113 -9.14 5.90 -13.39
C PHE A 113 -9.10 6.66 -12.05
N GLY A 114 -8.11 7.56 -11.86
CA GLY A 114 -7.89 8.25 -10.58
C GLY A 114 -9.11 8.97 -10.05
N LYS A 115 -9.88 9.66 -10.92
CA LYS A 115 -11.13 10.32 -10.49
C LYS A 115 -12.20 9.35 -10.02
N GLU A 116 -12.28 8.16 -10.62
CA GLU A 116 -13.20 7.11 -10.19
C GLU A 116 -12.76 6.54 -8.83
N PHE A 117 -11.46 6.39 -8.60
CA PHE A 117 -10.93 5.99 -7.31
C PHE A 117 -11.14 7.07 -6.24
N GLU A 118 -10.87 8.36 -6.56
CA GLU A 118 -11.16 9.49 -5.66
C GLU A 118 -12.63 9.48 -5.22
N LYS A 119 -13.54 9.27 -6.17
CA LYS A 119 -14.98 9.16 -5.90
C LYS A 119 -15.32 7.97 -5.00
N ALA A 120 -14.69 6.81 -5.22
CA ALA A 120 -14.90 5.64 -4.37
C ALA A 120 -14.45 5.89 -2.92
N PHE A 121 -13.32 6.59 -2.71
CA PHE A 121 -12.91 7.01 -1.36
C PHE A 121 -13.89 8.01 -0.76
N GLU A 122 -14.40 8.96 -1.55
CA GLU A 122 -15.39 9.93 -1.07
C GLU A 122 -16.69 9.25 -0.66
N ASP A 123 -17.18 8.30 -1.43
CA ASP A 123 -18.36 7.50 -1.12
C ASP A 123 -18.16 6.66 0.16
N GLY A 124 -16.92 6.23 0.42
CA GLY A 124 -16.52 5.60 1.67
C GLY A 124 -16.40 6.55 2.87
N GLY A 125 -16.62 7.85 2.68
CA GLY A 125 -16.55 8.88 3.74
C GLY A 125 -15.15 9.45 3.98
N TYR A 126 -14.25 9.35 3.00
CA TYR A 126 -12.88 9.85 3.09
C TYR A 126 -12.52 10.77 1.92
N VAL A 127 -11.61 11.70 2.19
CA VAL A 127 -10.93 12.48 1.14
C VAL A 127 -9.56 11.87 0.92
N LEU A 128 -9.23 11.58 -0.34
CA LEU A 128 -7.93 11.06 -0.75
C LEU A 128 -6.91 12.21 -0.77
N LEU A 129 -5.91 12.14 0.12
CA LEU A 129 -4.78 13.06 0.11
C LEU A 129 -3.71 12.65 -0.91
N GLY A 130 -3.66 11.38 -1.26
CA GLY A 130 -2.89 10.82 -2.35
C GLY A 130 -2.72 9.32 -2.25
N MET A 131 -2.44 8.69 -3.39
CA MET A 131 -2.06 7.29 -3.52
C MET A 131 -0.55 7.15 -3.63
N THR A 132 -0.02 5.98 -3.29
CA THR A 132 1.40 5.66 -3.37
C THR A 132 1.60 4.19 -3.69
N ASP A 133 2.78 3.85 -4.22
CA ASP A 133 3.21 2.46 -4.38
C ASP A 133 3.84 1.93 -3.09
N VAL A 134 3.46 0.74 -2.69
CA VAL A 134 4.20 -0.08 -1.73
C VAL A 134 5.26 -0.92 -2.45
N GLY A 135 5.00 -1.26 -3.71
CA GLY A 135 5.89 -1.95 -4.62
C GLY A 135 5.36 -3.31 -5.09
N PHE A 136 6.06 -3.89 -6.07
CA PHE A 136 5.75 -5.23 -6.54
C PHE A 136 5.95 -6.27 -5.44
N VAL A 137 5.00 -7.19 -5.35
CA VAL A 137 4.91 -8.21 -4.31
C VAL A 137 5.42 -9.54 -4.84
N TYR A 138 6.28 -10.19 -4.06
CA TYR A 138 6.90 -11.48 -4.35
C TYR A 138 6.58 -12.48 -3.25
N VAL A 139 6.61 -13.78 -3.57
CA VAL A 139 6.53 -14.86 -2.58
C VAL A 139 7.92 -15.16 -2.04
N PHE A 140 8.05 -15.13 -0.72
CA PHE A 140 9.24 -15.50 0.04
C PHE A 140 9.00 -16.83 0.73
N THR A 141 9.96 -17.75 0.68
CA THR A 141 9.80 -19.08 1.29
C THR A 141 11.05 -19.53 2.06
N LYS A 142 10.85 -20.45 3.02
CA LYS A 142 11.94 -21.17 3.70
C LYS A 142 12.46 -22.35 2.89
N THR A 143 11.60 -22.91 2.02
CA THR A 143 11.88 -24.10 1.21
C THR A 143 12.00 -23.74 -0.26
N GLU A 144 12.82 -24.47 -1.00
CA GLU A 144 12.97 -24.28 -2.44
C GLU A 144 11.72 -24.75 -3.18
N ILE A 145 11.23 -23.94 -4.11
CA ILE A 145 10.14 -24.26 -5.02
C ILE A 145 10.76 -24.61 -6.37
N LYS A 146 10.66 -25.88 -6.76
CA LYS A 146 11.23 -26.40 -8.01
C LYS A 146 10.18 -26.53 -9.12
N LYS A 147 8.93 -26.69 -8.73
CA LYS A 147 7.76 -26.83 -9.65
C LYS A 147 6.52 -26.24 -8.99
N THR A 148 5.52 -25.93 -9.80
CA THR A 148 4.24 -25.36 -9.35
C THR A 148 3.58 -26.17 -8.24
N ASP A 149 3.66 -27.52 -8.29
CA ASP A 149 3.04 -28.37 -7.26
C ASP A 149 3.65 -28.18 -5.87
N ASP A 150 4.90 -27.76 -5.76
CA ASP A 150 5.55 -27.51 -4.47
C ASP A 150 4.88 -26.37 -3.71
N LEU A 151 4.25 -25.43 -4.43
CA LEU A 151 3.48 -24.33 -3.82
C LEU A 151 2.33 -24.84 -2.95
N LYS A 152 1.73 -25.98 -3.30
CA LYS A 152 0.56 -26.53 -2.57
C LYS A 152 0.89 -26.97 -1.16
N SER A 153 2.16 -27.24 -0.88
CA SER A 153 2.65 -27.64 0.45
C SER A 153 2.99 -26.47 1.35
N LEU A 154 3.02 -25.25 0.83
CA LEU A 154 3.40 -24.07 1.59
C LEU A 154 2.35 -23.72 2.64
N LYS A 155 2.83 -23.42 3.83
CA LYS A 155 2.08 -22.71 4.87
C LYS A 155 2.24 -21.21 4.65
N ILE A 156 1.62 -20.69 3.58
CA ILE A 156 1.77 -19.29 3.21
C ILE A 156 0.85 -18.39 4.03
N TRP A 157 1.42 -17.32 4.52
CA TRP A 157 0.64 -16.26 5.16
C TRP A 157 -0.28 -15.57 4.16
N THR A 158 -1.50 -15.23 4.60
CA THR A 158 -2.33 -14.22 3.96
C THR A 158 -2.80 -13.21 5.00
N TRP A 159 -3.03 -11.98 4.58
CA TRP A 159 -3.57 -10.97 5.47
C TRP A 159 -5.02 -11.31 5.82
N GLU A 160 -5.30 -11.33 7.13
CA GLU A 160 -6.64 -11.64 7.64
C GLU A 160 -7.68 -10.68 7.05
N GLY A 161 -8.72 -11.25 6.43
CA GLY A 161 -9.80 -10.50 5.80
C GLY A 161 -9.50 -9.92 4.43
N ASP A 162 -8.34 -10.24 3.80
CA ASP A 162 -8.04 -9.80 2.43
C ASP A 162 -8.46 -10.87 1.40
N PRO A 163 -9.55 -10.67 0.64
CA PRO A 163 -10.05 -11.65 -0.31
C PRO A 163 -9.18 -11.78 -1.57
N ILE A 164 -8.32 -10.81 -1.90
CA ILE A 164 -7.52 -10.83 -3.13
C ILE A 164 -6.47 -11.94 -3.07
N PRO A 165 -5.50 -11.94 -2.13
CA PRO A 165 -4.51 -13.00 -2.03
C PRO A 165 -5.15 -14.35 -1.65
N GLU A 166 -6.17 -14.34 -0.79
CA GLU A 166 -6.88 -15.56 -0.41
C GLU A 166 -7.47 -16.28 -1.64
N THR A 167 -8.13 -15.53 -2.53
CA THR A 167 -8.69 -16.08 -3.77
C THR A 167 -7.59 -16.56 -4.71
N ALA A 168 -6.51 -15.79 -4.88
CA ALA A 168 -5.41 -16.16 -5.76
C ALA A 168 -4.71 -17.46 -5.31
N PHE A 169 -4.41 -17.59 -4.02
CA PHE A 169 -3.78 -18.78 -3.47
C PHE A 169 -4.68 -20.01 -3.56
N LYS A 170 -5.97 -19.87 -3.27
CA LYS A 170 -6.94 -20.99 -3.40
C LYS A 170 -7.02 -21.54 -4.83
N ILE A 171 -6.96 -20.67 -5.84
CA ILE A 171 -6.94 -21.11 -7.25
C ILE A 171 -5.67 -21.90 -7.58
N LEU A 172 -4.54 -21.52 -6.97
CA LEU A 172 -3.28 -22.25 -7.09
C LEU A 172 -3.26 -23.56 -6.29
N GLY A 173 -4.35 -23.90 -5.59
CA GLY A 173 -4.45 -25.08 -4.73
C GLY A 173 -3.72 -24.95 -3.39
N ILE A 174 -3.40 -23.72 -2.99
CA ILE A 174 -2.75 -23.42 -1.73
C ILE A 174 -3.83 -23.04 -0.71
N ASN A 175 -3.72 -23.56 0.52
CA ASN A 175 -4.55 -23.15 1.65
C ASN A 175 -3.79 -22.14 2.49
N PRO A 176 -4.00 -20.83 2.32
CA PRO A 176 -3.25 -19.82 3.06
C PRO A 176 -3.68 -19.77 4.52
N ILE A 177 -2.76 -19.33 5.39
CA ILE A 177 -3.00 -19.12 6.82
C ILE A 177 -3.21 -17.64 7.05
N ALA A 178 -4.44 -17.26 7.42
CA ALA A 178 -4.82 -15.89 7.66
C ALA A 178 -4.33 -15.42 9.05
N LEU A 179 -3.51 -14.38 9.09
CA LEU A 179 -3.00 -13.77 10.32
C LEU A 179 -2.96 -12.25 10.17
N SER A 180 -3.08 -11.55 11.29
CA SER A 180 -2.79 -10.12 11.36
C SER A 180 -1.28 -9.84 11.16
N LEU A 181 -0.94 -8.64 10.70
CA LEU A 181 0.43 -8.25 10.33
C LEU A 181 1.45 -8.42 11.47
N ASP A 182 1.05 -8.10 12.69
CA ASP A 182 1.88 -8.16 13.90
C ASP A 182 2.24 -9.60 14.30
N ASN A 183 1.46 -10.59 13.92
CA ASN A 183 1.69 -12.00 14.22
C ASN A 183 2.62 -12.70 13.21
N VAL A 184 2.86 -12.11 12.03
CA VAL A 184 3.60 -12.78 10.94
C VAL A 184 5.02 -13.17 11.35
N ARG A 185 5.77 -12.24 11.95
CA ARG A 185 7.17 -12.49 12.32
C ARG A 185 7.30 -13.66 13.30
N THR A 186 6.48 -13.67 14.35
CA THR A 186 6.47 -14.75 15.33
C THR A 186 6.04 -16.07 14.71
N SER A 187 5.03 -16.06 13.84
CA SER A 187 4.56 -17.25 13.13
C SER A 187 5.61 -17.82 12.16
N LEU A 188 6.40 -16.96 11.52
CA LEU A 188 7.58 -17.39 10.77
C LEU A 188 8.64 -18.04 11.67
N GLN A 189 8.93 -17.46 12.84
CA GLN A 189 9.92 -17.99 13.77
C GLN A 189 9.52 -19.37 14.34
N THR A 190 8.26 -19.54 14.69
CA THR A 190 7.73 -20.79 15.25
C THR A 190 7.43 -21.87 14.21
N GLY A 191 7.46 -21.54 12.90
CA GLY A 191 7.12 -22.46 11.82
C GLY A 191 5.62 -22.72 11.65
N LEU A 192 4.76 -21.88 12.25
CA LEU A 192 3.33 -21.88 11.95
C LEU A 192 3.10 -21.56 10.47
N ILE A 193 3.88 -20.62 9.93
CA ILE A 193 3.99 -20.35 8.51
C ILE A 193 5.44 -20.51 8.05
N ASP A 194 5.64 -20.87 6.77
CA ASP A 194 6.94 -21.04 6.15
C ASP A 194 7.13 -20.19 4.88
N ALA A 195 6.09 -19.49 4.50
CA ALA A 195 6.08 -18.57 3.36
C ALA A 195 5.22 -17.34 3.64
N PHE A 196 5.57 -16.25 2.96
CA PHE A 196 4.83 -14.99 2.99
C PHE A 196 4.95 -14.27 1.64
N TYR A 197 4.08 -13.33 1.38
CA TYR A 197 4.15 -12.44 0.23
C TYR A 197 4.24 -10.99 0.69
N THR A 198 5.11 -10.23 0.07
CA THR A 198 5.24 -8.78 0.32
C THR A 198 6.19 -8.13 -0.69
N SER A 199 6.34 -6.80 -0.64
CA SER A 199 7.37 -6.11 -1.40
C SER A 199 8.77 -6.31 -0.78
N PRO A 200 9.85 -6.23 -1.57
CA PRO A 200 11.22 -6.34 -1.06
C PRO A 200 11.53 -5.35 0.07
N LEU A 201 11.09 -4.11 -0.08
CA LEU A 201 11.27 -3.06 0.92
C LEU A 201 10.56 -3.43 2.24
N ALA A 202 9.32 -3.91 2.16
CA ALA A 202 8.56 -4.32 3.35
C ALA A 202 9.17 -5.58 3.99
N ALA A 203 9.65 -6.55 3.21
CA ALA A 203 10.34 -7.74 3.74
C ALA A 203 11.56 -7.37 4.61
N ILE A 204 12.33 -6.34 4.20
CA ILE A 204 13.47 -5.83 4.96
C ILE A 204 13.00 -5.00 6.16
N GLY A 205 12.09 -4.05 5.95
CA GLY A 205 11.61 -3.15 7.00
C GLY A 205 10.94 -3.87 8.17
N LEU A 206 10.18 -4.94 7.88
CA LEU A 206 9.55 -5.82 8.87
C LEU A 206 10.47 -6.93 9.38
N GLN A 207 11.70 -7.03 8.85
CA GLN A 207 12.69 -8.06 9.16
C GLN A 207 12.22 -9.51 8.87
N TRP A 208 11.22 -9.68 8.00
CA TRP A 208 10.70 -11.00 7.63
C TRP A 208 11.68 -11.77 6.73
N HIS A 209 12.47 -11.05 5.92
CA HIS A 209 13.51 -11.63 5.07
C HIS A 209 14.49 -12.51 5.83
N THR A 210 14.72 -12.25 7.13
CA THR A 210 15.62 -13.08 7.98
C THR A 210 15.12 -14.51 8.16
N GLN A 211 13.85 -14.76 7.89
CA GLN A 211 13.20 -16.07 7.99
C GLN A 211 13.03 -16.75 6.63
N ALA A 212 13.37 -16.09 5.52
CA ALA A 212 13.28 -16.63 4.17
C ALA A 212 14.66 -17.07 3.65
N LYS A 213 14.68 -18.08 2.79
CA LYS A 213 15.86 -18.52 2.04
C LYS A 213 15.72 -18.29 0.54
N TYR A 214 14.49 -18.20 0.06
CA TYR A 214 14.17 -18.12 -1.34
C TYR A 214 13.11 -17.04 -1.63
N VAL A 215 13.19 -16.49 -2.81
CA VAL A 215 12.16 -15.62 -3.41
C VAL A 215 11.77 -16.22 -4.76
N VAL A 216 10.49 -16.41 -4.99
CA VAL A 216 9.98 -16.74 -6.33
C VAL A 216 10.06 -15.48 -7.17
N ASP A 217 10.92 -15.46 -8.20
CA ASP A 217 11.24 -14.25 -8.99
C ASP A 217 10.15 -13.94 -10.02
N VAL A 218 8.92 -13.85 -9.52
CA VAL A 218 7.72 -13.47 -10.27
C VAL A 218 6.90 -12.52 -9.42
N PRO A 219 6.68 -11.27 -9.88
CA PRO A 219 5.80 -10.34 -9.20
C PRO A 219 4.33 -10.79 -9.35
N LEU A 220 3.63 -10.88 -8.22
CA LEU A 220 2.22 -11.27 -8.18
C LEU A 220 1.29 -10.12 -8.54
N THR A 221 1.62 -8.94 -8.04
CA THR A 221 0.86 -7.70 -8.17
C THR A 221 1.72 -6.52 -7.77
N ASN A 222 1.28 -5.30 -8.05
CA ASN A 222 1.85 -4.09 -7.45
C ASN A 222 0.95 -3.65 -6.29
N ALA A 223 1.47 -3.70 -5.07
CA ALA A 223 0.72 -3.27 -3.89
C ALA A 223 0.67 -1.74 -3.84
N ALA A 224 -0.52 -1.23 -3.56
CA ALA A 224 -0.80 0.20 -3.43
C ALA A 224 -1.03 0.59 -1.97
N GLY A 225 -0.92 1.88 -1.71
CA GLY A 225 -1.29 2.50 -0.45
C GLY A 225 -2.01 3.82 -0.69
N ALA A 226 -2.66 4.33 0.34
CA ALA A 226 -3.31 5.63 0.29
C ALA A 226 -3.17 6.37 1.62
N VAL A 227 -3.12 7.69 1.53
CA VAL A 227 -3.29 8.59 2.68
C VAL A 227 -4.64 9.24 2.59
N LEU A 228 -5.45 8.99 3.61
CA LEU A 228 -6.86 9.34 3.66
C LEU A 228 -7.14 10.23 4.87
N ILE A 229 -8.06 11.18 4.73
CA ILE A 229 -8.59 11.95 5.84
C ILE A 229 -10.11 11.78 5.90
N SER A 230 -10.69 11.69 7.10
CA SER A 230 -12.14 11.68 7.28
C SER A 230 -12.78 12.85 6.53
N LYS A 231 -13.74 12.59 5.64
CA LYS A 231 -14.47 13.65 4.92
C LYS A 231 -15.12 14.63 5.89
N LYS A 232 -15.73 14.12 6.96
CA LYS A 232 -16.35 14.95 8.02
C LYS A 232 -15.34 15.91 8.66
N TYR A 233 -14.11 15.43 8.97
CA TYR A 233 -13.08 16.28 9.55
C TYR A 233 -12.53 17.28 8.54
N PHE A 234 -12.28 16.83 7.31
CA PHE A 234 -11.79 17.66 6.22
C PHE A 234 -12.75 18.80 5.88
N ASP A 235 -14.05 18.53 5.75
CA ASP A 235 -15.08 19.53 5.42
C ASP A 235 -15.25 20.60 6.52
N ALA A 236 -14.86 20.27 7.76
CA ALA A 236 -14.87 21.23 8.88
C ALA A 236 -13.63 22.15 8.91
N LEU A 237 -12.60 21.86 8.10
CA LEU A 237 -11.43 22.74 8.01
C LEU A 237 -11.73 24.01 7.17
N PRO A 238 -11.12 25.16 7.50
CA PRO A 238 -11.10 26.31 6.61
C PRO A 238 -10.62 25.97 5.19
N LYS A 239 -11.14 26.62 4.17
CA LYS A 239 -10.85 26.30 2.76
C LYS A 239 -9.36 26.41 2.42
N ASP A 240 -8.67 27.41 2.92
CA ASP A 240 -7.23 27.57 2.74
C ASP A 240 -6.43 26.39 3.32
N LEU A 241 -6.85 25.84 4.46
CA LEU A 241 -6.23 24.66 5.06
C LEU A 241 -6.53 23.39 4.29
N GLN A 242 -7.74 23.23 3.73
CA GLN A 242 -8.09 22.15 2.82
C GLN A 242 -7.17 22.13 1.59
N GLU A 243 -6.94 23.31 0.97
CA GLU A 243 -6.07 23.47 -0.20
C GLU A 243 -4.61 23.12 0.12
N ILE A 244 -4.10 23.58 1.27
CA ILE A 244 -2.76 23.23 1.74
C ILE A 244 -2.61 21.72 1.87
N LEU A 245 -3.56 21.04 2.52
CA LEU A 245 -3.54 19.58 2.67
C LEU A 245 -3.53 18.86 1.33
N LEU A 246 -4.43 19.19 0.42
CA LEU A 246 -4.54 18.50 -0.87
C LEU A 246 -3.30 18.72 -1.74
N ARG A 247 -2.81 19.96 -1.82
CA ARG A 247 -1.63 20.28 -2.64
C ARG A 247 -0.39 19.54 -2.12
N ASN A 248 -0.11 19.65 -0.83
CA ASN A 248 1.02 18.96 -0.22
C ASN A 248 0.82 17.44 -0.24
N GLY A 249 -0.39 16.93 -0.02
CA GLY A 249 -0.69 15.51 -0.11
C GLY A 249 -0.28 14.93 -1.46
N ARG A 250 -0.70 15.52 -2.57
CA ARG A 250 -0.31 15.11 -3.92
C ARG A 250 1.21 15.12 -4.11
N GLN A 251 1.87 16.21 -3.68
CA GLN A 251 3.32 16.35 -3.83
C GLN A 251 4.09 15.28 -3.05
N TYR A 252 3.76 15.10 -1.77
CA TYR A 252 4.49 14.18 -0.91
C TYR A 252 4.17 12.71 -1.20
N MET A 253 2.96 12.36 -1.65
CA MET A 253 2.65 11.01 -2.08
C MET A 253 3.33 10.66 -3.41
N SER A 254 3.45 11.60 -4.34
CA SER A 254 4.27 11.43 -5.54
C SER A 254 5.76 11.21 -5.19
N LYS A 255 6.31 12.00 -4.26
CA LYS A 255 7.66 11.80 -3.71
C LYS A 255 7.80 10.42 -3.09
N LEU A 256 6.83 10.01 -2.27
CA LEU A 256 6.83 8.70 -1.61
C LEU A 256 6.84 7.55 -2.63
N THR A 257 6.01 7.63 -3.68
CA THR A 257 6.01 6.66 -4.77
C THR A 257 7.39 6.52 -5.41
N THR A 258 8.03 7.66 -5.74
CA THR A 258 9.37 7.66 -6.34
C THR A 258 10.41 7.00 -5.41
N VAL A 259 10.42 7.39 -4.13
CA VAL A 259 11.37 6.83 -3.15
C VAL A 259 11.09 5.34 -2.90
N SER A 260 9.81 4.95 -2.75
CA SER A 260 9.44 3.55 -2.55
C SER A 260 9.91 2.66 -3.71
N ARG A 261 9.75 3.11 -4.95
CA ARG A 261 10.24 2.39 -6.14
C ARG A 261 11.76 2.20 -6.13
N GLN A 262 12.51 3.28 -5.85
CA GLN A 262 13.97 3.22 -5.73
C GLN A 262 14.42 2.30 -4.60
N ASP A 263 13.77 2.40 -3.44
CA ASP A 263 14.13 1.60 -2.29
C ASP A 263 13.75 0.12 -2.46
N ASN A 264 12.67 -0.20 -3.19
CA ASN A 264 12.36 -1.58 -3.58
C ASN A 264 13.44 -2.17 -4.48
N GLN A 265 14.00 -1.42 -5.45
CA GLN A 265 15.11 -1.87 -6.29
C GLN A 265 16.37 -2.15 -5.47
N LYS A 266 16.74 -1.22 -4.57
CA LYS A 266 17.88 -1.43 -3.65
C LYS A 266 17.65 -2.62 -2.72
N SER A 267 16.40 -2.83 -2.30
CA SER A 267 16.01 -3.95 -1.44
C SER A 267 16.18 -5.30 -2.13
N LEU A 268 15.85 -5.41 -3.43
CA LEU A 268 16.13 -6.63 -4.21
C LEU A 268 17.62 -6.96 -4.23
N GLU A 269 18.50 -5.97 -4.43
CA GLU A 269 19.94 -6.15 -4.37
C GLU A 269 20.42 -6.58 -2.96
N THR A 270 19.88 -5.94 -1.93
CA THR A 270 20.19 -6.26 -0.54
C THR A 270 19.79 -7.69 -0.19
N LEU A 271 18.63 -8.16 -0.62
CA LEU A 271 18.16 -9.53 -0.44
C LEU A 271 19.09 -10.54 -1.12
N ARG A 272 19.54 -10.25 -2.35
CA ARG A 272 20.54 -11.10 -3.06
C ARG A 272 21.87 -11.17 -2.29
N ARG A 273 22.38 -10.02 -1.81
CA ARG A 273 23.61 -9.95 -1.02
C ARG A 273 23.50 -10.64 0.33
N SER A 274 22.32 -10.72 0.93
CA SER A 274 22.06 -11.45 2.18
C SER A 274 21.99 -12.97 2.02
N GLY A 275 22.18 -13.48 0.80
CA GLY A 275 22.21 -14.91 0.50
C GLY A 275 20.85 -15.52 0.18
N ILE A 276 19.79 -14.70 0.05
CA ILE A 276 18.48 -15.16 -0.41
C ILE A 276 18.58 -15.52 -1.91
N LYS A 277 18.16 -16.72 -2.26
CA LYS A 277 18.19 -17.22 -3.64
C LYS A 277 16.90 -16.85 -4.36
N PHE A 278 17.05 -16.27 -5.55
CA PHE A 278 15.92 -15.94 -6.44
C PHE A 278 15.67 -17.14 -7.35
N LEU A 279 14.45 -17.70 -7.26
CA LEU A 279 14.04 -18.87 -8.01
C LEU A 279 13.41 -18.43 -9.33
N THR A 280 14.08 -18.74 -10.43
CA THR A 280 13.53 -18.51 -11.77
C THR A 280 12.36 -19.45 -12.01
N VAL A 281 11.28 -18.94 -12.55
CA VAL A 281 10.08 -19.69 -12.90
C VAL A 281 10.14 -20.10 -14.38
N ASP A 282 9.85 -21.37 -14.65
CA ASP A 282 9.73 -21.87 -16.04
C ASP A 282 8.61 -21.10 -16.79
N PRO A 283 8.78 -20.77 -18.07
CA PRO A 283 7.75 -20.08 -18.86
C PRO A 283 6.37 -20.76 -18.84
N LYS A 284 6.30 -22.08 -18.74
CA LYS A 284 5.02 -22.83 -18.64
C LYS A 284 4.35 -22.58 -17.29
N ASP A 285 5.13 -22.59 -16.20
CA ASP A 285 4.64 -22.31 -14.86
C ASP A 285 4.22 -20.85 -14.73
N PHE A 286 4.96 -19.92 -15.34
CA PHE A 286 4.58 -18.52 -15.41
C PHE A 286 3.23 -18.33 -16.13
N ALA A 287 3.03 -18.97 -17.27
CA ALA A 287 1.75 -18.93 -18.00
C ALA A 287 0.59 -19.49 -17.14
N TYR A 288 0.85 -20.54 -16.37
CA TYR A 288 -0.12 -21.10 -15.43
C TYR A 288 -0.48 -20.10 -14.33
N TYR A 289 0.50 -19.38 -13.76
CA TYR A 289 0.24 -18.37 -12.72
C TYR A 289 -0.56 -17.18 -13.26
N VAL A 290 -0.25 -16.71 -14.47
CA VAL A 290 -1.01 -15.63 -15.14
C VAL A 290 -2.46 -16.05 -15.36
N GLU A 291 -2.69 -17.28 -15.82
CA GLU A 291 -4.05 -17.82 -16.03
C GLU A 291 -4.80 -17.99 -14.69
N ALA A 292 -4.11 -18.47 -13.64
CA ALA A 292 -4.67 -18.53 -12.29
C ALA A 292 -5.06 -17.14 -11.78
N GLY A 293 -4.21 -16.15 -12.02
CA GLY A 293 -4.51 -14.75 -11.71
C GLY A 293 -5.72 -14.22 -12.47
N ARG A 294 -5.85 -14.55 -13.77
CA ARG A 294 -7.03 -14.18 -14.55
C ARG A 294 -8.33 -14.77 -13.96
N LYS A 295 -8.30 -16.04 -13.57
CA LYS A 295 -9.43 -16.70 -12.90
C LYS A 295 -9.73 -16.03 -11.55
N ALA A 296 -8.69 -15.67 -10.76
CA ALA A 296 -8.85 -14.99 -9.49
C ALA A 296 -9.56 -13.65 -9.67
N ARG A 297 -9.13 -12.84 -10.65
CA ARG A 297 -9.77 -11.55 -10.95
C ARG A 297 -11.27 -11.70 -11.23
N ARG A 298 -11.67 -12.72 -12.01
CA ARG A 298 -13.10 -12.96 -12.30
C ARG A 298 -13.90 -13.38 -11.06
N LEU A 299 -13.30 -14.13 -10.12
CA LEU A 299 -13.97 -14.50 -8.86
C LEU A 299 -14.08 -13.35 -7.85
N LEU A 300 -13.31 -12.29 -8.04
CA LEU A 300 -13.36 -11.06 -7.22
C LEU A 300 -14.41 -10.06 -7.73
N VAL A 301 -14.93 -10.25 -8.95
CA VAL A 301 -16.02 -9.45 -9.50
C VAL A 301 -17.27 -9.59 -8.61
N GLY A 302 -17.90 -8.45 -8.32
CA GLY A 302 -19.06 -8.34 -7.44
C GLY A 302 -18.72 -8.45 -5.94
N LYS A 303 -17.46 -8.76 -5.58
CA LYS A 303 -16.98 -8.75 -4.20
C LYS A 303 -16.13 -7.53 -3.88
N ILE A 304 -15.22 -7.17 -4.77
CA ILE A 304 -14.25 -6.08 -4.60
C ILE A 304 -14.48 -4.98 -5.64
N PHE A 305 -14.63 -5.35 -6.90
CA PHE A 305 -14.84 -4.41 -7.99
C PHE A 305 -15.92 -4.94 -8.96
N SER A 306 -16.50 -4.04 -9.76
CA SER A 306 -17.47 -4.42 -10.77
C SER A 306 -16.81 -5.11 -11.98
N GLU A 307 -17.59 -5.87 -12.72
CA GLU A 307 -17.14 -6.45 -13.99
C GLU A 307 -16.80 -5.37 -15.02
N ASP A 308 -17.60 -4.31 -15.07
CA ASP A 308 -17.36 -3.16 -15.95
C ASP A 308 -15.98 -2.53 -15.66
N LEU A 309 -15.67 -2.21 -14.40
CA LEU A 309 -14.38 -1.63 -14.04
C LEU A 309 -13.22 -2.57 -14.42
N LEU A 310 -13.32 -3.86 -14.11
CA LEU A 310 -12.27 -4.82 -14.47
C LEU A 310 -12.05 -4.88 -15.98
N ASN A 311 -13.13 -4.94 -16.76
CA ASN A 311 -13.04 -5.01 -18.22
C ASN A 311 -12.43 -3.73 -18.82
N ARG A 312 -12.82 -2.54 -18.32
CA ARG A 312 -12.22 -1.26 -18.75
C ARG A 312 -10.73 -1.17 -18.41
N VAL A 313 -10.34 -1.62 -17.23
CA VAL A 313 -8.92 -1.64 -16.81
C VAL A 313 -8.12 -2.62 -17.66
N GLU A 314 -8.62 -3.85 -17.90
CA GLU A 314 -7.96 -4.83 -18.76
C GLU A 314 -7.83 -4.34 -20.23
N ALA A 315 -8.85 -3.67 -20.76
CA ALA A 315 -8.82 -3.07 -22.09
C ALA A 315 -7.79 -1.93 -22.18
N ALA A 316 -7.78 -1.03 -21.19
CA ALA A 316 -6.81 0.08 -21.11
C ALA A 316 -5.36 -0.43 -21.06
N LEU A 317 -5.07 -1.46 -20.26
CA LEU A 317 -3.75 -2.08 -20.21
C LEU A 317 -3.37 -2.77 -21.52
N THR A 318 -4.33 -3.40 -22.20
CA THR A 318 -4.08 -4.03 -23.50
C THR A 318 -3.67 -3.00 -24.54
N GLU A 319 -4.37 -1.86 -24.58
CA GLU A 319 -4.06 -0.75 -25.46
C GLU A 319 -2.68 -0.12 -25.12
N PHE A 320 -2.44 0.16 -23.84
CA PHE A 320 -1.17 0.67 -23.34
C PHE A 320 0.02 -0.20 -23.77
N ARG A 321 -0.08 -1.52 -23.56
CA ARG A 321 0.96 -2.51 -23.95
C ARG A 321 1.18 -2.57 -25.44
N LYS A 322 0.12 -2.47 -26.26
CA LYS A 322 0.22 -2.44 -27.72
C LYS A 322 0.99 -1.20 -28.19
N ASN A 323 0.66 -0.03 -27.65
CA ASN A 323 1.29 1.22 -28.03
C ASN A 323 2.78 1.30 -27.61
N ASN A 324 3.13 0.73 -26.43
CA ASN A 324 4.51 0.72 -25.95
C ASN A 324 5.38 -0.38 -26.60
N LYS A 325 4.80 -1.48 -27.13
CA LYS A 325 5.56 -2.45 -27.95
C LYS A 325 5.91 -1.93 -29.33
N ALA A 326 5.11 -1.00 -29.87
CA ALA A 326 5.38 -0.37 -31.15
C ALA A 326 6.47 0.73 -31.09
N ALA A 327 6.85 1.15 -29.86
CA ALA A 327 7.85 2.18 -29.60
C ALA A 327 9.23 1.60 -29.21
N GLN A 328 9.36 0.28 -29.08
CA GLN A 328 10.61 -0.48 -28.88
C GLN A 328 11.05 -1.15 -30.19
#